data_e435cbb77e0279510382a8bcddeba57c
#
_entry.id   e435cbb77e0279510382a8bcddeba57c
#
_cell.length_a   1.000
_cell.length_b   1.000
_cell.length_c   1.000
_cell.angle_alpha   90.00
_cell.angle_beta   90.00
_cell.angle_gamma   90.00
#
_symmetry.space_group_name_H-M   'P 1'
#
loop_
_entity.id
_entity.type
_entity.pdbx_description
1 polymer ?
#
loop_
_entity_poly.entity_id
_entity_poly.type
_entity_poly.pdbx_seq_one_letter_code
_entity_poly.pdbx_strand_id
1 'polypeptide(L)'
;MERNIPRAAIHVGTDKKSFSSQVGNEAERRGWDEKRYQLKNADIDKNNHYNYSRKRLNFEIVKGEKIVPLGYLSVPLHERLQHRLDELGFKPYMDAKRPDQVSRNSPNCTVGIIFSGDHDVLNRLAFGEQKLNTSDPNADHSRVVLQKGIYDWALDTYRFACEKWGEENVIGFDVHCDETSIHAHVQTVPVEQVRKRGRIGSGKTCC
;
A
#
# COMPACT_ATOMS: atom_id res chain seq x y z
N MET A 1 -2.30 34.34 -10.03
CA MET A 1 -1.92 32.95 -10.34
C MET A 1 -2.36 32.08 -9.17
N GLU A 2 -3.51 31.45 -9.25
CA GLU A 2 -3.92 30.42 -8.28
C GLU A 2 -2.96 29.24 -8.38
N ARG A 3 -2.29 28.93 -7.28
CA ARG A 3 -1.49 27.70 -7.21
C ARG A 3 -2.46 26.52 -7.24
N ASN A 4 -2.47 25.81 -8.33
CA ASN A 4 -3.19 24.54 -8.45
C ASN A 4 -2.46 23.54 -7.53
N ILE A 5 -2.86 23.47 -6.26
CA ILE A 5 -2.34 22.49 -5.31
C ILE A 5 -2.89 21.15 -5.76
N PRO A 6 -2.05 20.16 -6.13
CA PRO A 6 -2.53 18.85 -6.51
C PRO A 6 -3.37 18.28 -5.37
N ARG A 7 -4.61 17.89 -5.67
CA ARG A 7 -5.46 17.24 -4.67
C ARG A 7 -4.87 15.86 -4.37
N ALA A 8 -4.33 15.69 -3.18
CA ALA A 8 -3.99 14.37 -2.67
C ALA A 8 -5.24 13.75 -2.04
N ALA A 9 -5.54 12.51 -2.38
CA ALA A 9 -6.57 11.73 -1.72
C ALA A 9 -5.88 10.67 -0.84
N ILE A 10 -6.34 10.54 0.41
CA ILE A 10 -5.86 9.54 1.35
C ILE A 10 -7.07 8.73 1.79
N HIS A 11 -7.08 7.43 1.49
CA HIS A 11 -8.07 6.49 2.00
C HIS A 11 -7.42 5.62 3.08
N VAL A 12 -8.07 5.49 4.21
CA VAL A 12 -7.55 4.75 5.36
C VAL A 12 -8.48 3.61 5.72
N GLY A 13 -7.96 2.38 5.73
CA GLY A 13 -8.61 1.20 6.26
C GLY A 13 -7.85 0.66 7.48
N THR A 14 -8.55 0.08 8.43
CA THR A 14 -7.94 -0.50 9.64
C THR A 14 -8.42 -1.93 9.87
N ASP A 15 -7.57 -2.77 10.44
CA ASP A 15 -7.91 -4.12 10.85
C ASP A 15 -7.41 -4.40 12.28
N LYS A 16 -8.11 -5.29 13.01
CA LYS A 16 -7.82 -5.63 14.41
C LYS A 16 -7.14 -6.97 14.58
N LYS A 17 -7.11 -7.79 13.57
CA LYS A 17 -6.55 -9.14 13.64
C LYS A 17 -5.33 -9.28 12.74
N SER A 18 -5.54 -9.14 11.49
CA SER A 18 -4.55 -9.22 10.42
C SER A 18 -5.33 -9.11 9.12
N PHE A 19 -4.75 -8.65 8.05
CA PHE A 19 -5.42 -8.76 6.76
C PHE A 19 -5.19 -10.15 6.16
N SER A 20 -6.12 -10.59 5.30
CA SER A 20 -6.00 -11.88 4.65
C SER A 20 -4.84 -11.90 3.64
N SER A 21 -4.30 -13.09 3.38
CA SER A 21 -3.30 -13.30 2.33
C SER A 21 -3.79 -12.81 0.95
N GLN A 22 -5.09 -12.86 0.72
CA GLN A 22 -5.69 -12.37 -0.52
C GLN A 22 -5.47 -10.86 -0.70
N VAL A 23 -5.66 -10.06 0.34
CA VAL A 23 -5.42 -8.61 0.29
C VAL A 23 -3.94 -8.31 0.03
N GLY A 24 -3.04 -8.98 0.74
CA GLY A 24 -1.60 -8.84 0.52
C GLY A 24 -1.19 -9.25 -0.89
N ASN A 25 -1.68 -10.38 -1.39
CA ASN A 25 -1.39 -10.85 -2.74
C ASN A 25 -1.93 -9.90 -3.83
N GLU A 26 -3.04 -9.22 -3.57
CA GLU A 26 -3.58 -8.20 -4.47
C GLU A 26 -2.67 -6.97 -4.52
N ALA A 27 -2.25 -6.45 -3.38
CA ALA A 27 -1.34 -5.32 -3.31
C ALA A 27 0.01 -5.62 -3.99
N GLU A 28 0.59 -6.79 -3.72
CA GLU A 28 1.86 -7.23 -4.30
C GLU A 28 1.74 -7.84 -5.71
N ARG A 29 0.52 -7.96 -6.29
CA ARG A 29 0.26 -8.68 -7.58
C ARG A 29 0.82 -10.10 -7.61
N ARG A 30 0.91 -10.78 -6.47
CA ARG A 30 1.45 -12.14 -6.38
C ARG A 30 0.55 -13.13 -7.13
N GLY A 31 1.16 -13.90 -8.03
CA GLY A 31 0.44 -14.88 -8.85
C GLY A 31 -0.54 -14.27 -9.86
N TRP A 32 -0.48 -12.96 -10.10
CA TRP A 32 -1.32 -12.33 -11.10
C TRP A 32 -0.72 -12.51 -12.49
N ASP A 33 -1.36 -13.33 -13.31
CA ASP A 33 -1.13 -13.48 -14.74
C ASP A 33 -2.14 -12.66 -15.56
N GLU A 34 -2.01 -12.67 -16.87
CA GLU A 34 -2.90 -11.94 -17.78
C GLU A 34 -4.36 -12.35 -17.61
N LYS A 35 -4.64 -13.64 -17.40
CA LYS A 35 -5.99 -14.13 -17.16
C LYS A 35 -6.60 -13.53 -15.90
N ARG A 36 -5.79 -13.35 -14.84
CA ARG A 36 -6.25 -12.73 -13.60
C ARG A 36 -6.61 -11.25 -13.83
N TYR A 37 -5.82 -10.53 -14.62
CA TYR A 37 -6.14 -9.14 -15.02
C TYR A 37 -7.48 -9.06 -15.78
N GLN A 38 -7.70 -9.96 -16.74
CA GLN A 38 -8.96 -10.04 -17.49
C GLN A 38 -10.16 -10.32 -16.58
N LEU A 39 -10.03 -11.26 -15.64
CA LEU A 39 -11.07 -11.54 -14.66
C LEU A 39 -11.39 -10.34 -13.76
N LYS A 40 -10.36 -9.64 -13.30
CA LYS A 40 -10.56 -8.42 -12.50
C LYS A 40 -11.29 -7.34 -13.30
N ASN A 41 -10.91 -7.13 -14.55
CA ASN A 41 -11.60 -6.15 -15.42
C ASN A 41 -13.05 -6.50 -15.72
N ALA A 42 -13.42 -7.79 -15.67
CA ALA A 42 -14.81 -8.24 -15.86
C ALA A 42 -15.70 -7.94 -14.64
N ASP A 43 -15.12 -7.88 -13.44
CA ASP A 43 -15.83 -7.72 -12.16
C ASP A 43 -15.89 -6.27 -11.67
N ILE A 44 -15.16 -5.35 -12.29
CA ILE A 44 -14.98 -3.98 -11.78
C ILE A 44 -15.95 -3.01 -12.43
N ASP A 45 -16.38 -2.03 -11.63
CA ASP A 45 -17.06 -0.82 -12.10
C ASP A 45 -16.19 -0.12 -13.17
N LYS A 46 -16.86 0.32 -14.25
CA LYS A 46 -16.26 0.75 -15.53
C LYS A 46 -15.22 1.88 -15.47
N ASN A 47 -14.92 2.40 -14.30
CA ASN A 47 -14.02 3.54 -14.11
C ASN A 47 -12.60 3.18 -13.67
N ASN A 48 -12.35 1.94 -13.26
CA ASN A 48 -11.01 1.49 -12.89
C ASN A 48 -10.66 0.19 -13.62
N HIS A 49 -9.64 0.24 -14.44
CA HIS A 49 -9.19 -0.89 -15.24
C HIS A 49 -7.74 -1.21 -14.93
N TYR A 50 -7.43 -2.51 -14.99
CA TYR A 50 -6.07 -3.03 -14.89
C TYR A 50 -5.53 -3.30 -16.29
N ASN A 51 -4.28 -2.93 -16.56
CA ASN A 51 -3.62 -3.20 -17.83
C ASN A 51 -2.40 -4.09 -17.61
N TYR A 52 -2.47 -5.32 -18.10
CA TYR A 52 -1.41 -6.33 -17.90
C TYR A 52 -0.07 -5.92 -18.49
N SER A 53 -0.04 -5.23 -19.63
CA SER A 53 1.21 -4.78 -20.25
C SER A 53 1.98 -3.75 -19.40
N ARG A 54 1.29 -3.08 -18.45
CA ARG A 54 1.89 -2.16 -17.47
C ARG A 54 2.25 -2.81 -16.13
N LYS A 55 1.91 -4.09 -15.90
CA LYS A 55 2.27 -4.80 -14.65
C LYS A 55 3.76 -4.64 -14.29
N ARG A 56 4.64 -4.72 -15.28
CA ARG A 56 6.09 -4.57 -15.11
C ARG A 56 6.54 -3.19 -14.62
N LEU A 57 5.67 -2.20 -14.67
CA LEU A 57 5.92 -0.83 -14.23
C LEU A 57 5.59 -0.62 -12.75
N ASN A 58 4.91 -1.58 -12.13
CA ASN A 58 4.67 -1.55 -10.69
C ASN A 58 5.99 -1.74 -9.95
N PHE A 59 6.15 -1.02 -8.85
CA PHE A 59 7.33 -1.11 -8.03
C PHE A 59 6.99 -0.99 -6.54
N GLU A 60 7.92 -1.37 -5.70
CA GLU A 60 7.82 -1.20 -4.27
C GLU A 60 9.03 -0.42 -3.73
N ILE A 61 8.83 0.26 -2.60
CA ILE A 61 9.93 0.87 -1.86
C ILE A 61 10.13 0.05 -0.58
N VAL A 62 11.34 -0.45 -0.44
CA VAL A 62 11.72 -1.24 0.73
C VAL A 62 12.65 -0.43 1.64
N LYS A 63 12.88 -0.94 2.83
CA LYS A 63 13.71 -0.31 3.87
C LYS A 63 15.01 0.27 3.30
N GLY A 64 15.33 1.49 3.74
CA GLY A 64 16.48 2.26 3.24
C GLY A 64 16.20 2.95 1.91
N GLU A 65 14.94 3.28 1.60
CA GLU A 65 14.51 4.02 0.40
C GLU A 65 14.89 3.33 -0.93
N LYS A 66 15.04 2.02 -0.91
CA LYS A 66 15.42 1.28 -2.10
C LYS A 66 14.20 0.97 -2.95
N ILE A 67 14.19 1.46 -4.18
CA ILE A 67 13.16 1.15 -5.19
C ILE A 67 13.49 -0.17 -5.87
N VAL A 68 12.53 -1.09 -5.89
CA VAL A 68 12.66 -2.42 -6.49
C VAL A 68 11.39 -2.79 -7.25
N PRO A 69 11.44 -3.72 -8.22
CA PRO A 69 10.23 -4.21 -8.88
C PRO A 69 9.23 -4.77 -7.86
N LEU A 70 7.94 -4.56 -8.10
CA LEU A 70 6.88 -5.10 -7.23
C LEU A 70 7.00 -6.64 -7.12
N GLY A 71 6.90 -7.14 -5.88
CA GLY A 71 7.09 -8.56 -5.59
C GLY A 71 8.56 -8.98 -5.44
N TYR A 72 9.48 -8.03 -5.29
CA TYR A 72 10.89 -8.29 -5.01
C TYR A 72 11.09 -9.02 -3.69
N LEU A 73 10.33 -8.65 -2.66
CA LEU A 73 10.41 -9.30 -1.36
C LEU A 73 9.79 -10.70 -1.44
N SER A 74 10.56 -11.72 -1.07
CA SER A 74 10.11 -13.13 -1.08
C SER A 74 9.02 -13.40 -0.05
N VAL A 75 9.12 -12.75 1.13
CA VAL A 75 8.16 -12.89 2.23
C VAL A 75 6.89 -12.10 1.90
N PRO A 76 5.72 -12.74 1.83
CA PRO A 76 4.45 -12.07 1.56
C PRO A 76 4.11 -11.00 2.59
N LEU A 77 3.37 -9.97 2.17
CA LEU A 77 2.99 -8.84 3.00
C LEU A 77 2.29 -9.26 4.32
N HIS A 78 1.39 -10.24 4.26
CA HIS A 78 0.67 -10.71 5.45
C HIS A 78 1.60 -11.44 6.45
N GLU A 79 2.65 -12.11 5.98
CA GLU A 79 3.66 -12.72 6.85
C GLU A 79 4.58 -11.66 7.46
N ARG A 80 4.98 -10.64 6.68
CA ARG A 80 5.73 -9.48 7.19
C ARG A 80 4.97 -8.74 8.28
N LEU A 81 3.64 -8.59 8.11
CA LEU A 81 2.77 -8.04 9.14
C LEU A 81 2.82 -8.91 10.41
N GLN A 82 2.64 -10.22 10.27
CA GLN A 82 2.65 -11.12 11.42
C GLN A 82 3.99 -11.08 12.16
N HIS A 83 5.12 -11.11 11.44
CA HIS A 83 6.44 -10.98 12.04
C HIS A 83 6.57 -9.69 12.84
N ARG A 84 6.09 -8.56 12.30
CA ARG A 84 6.15 -7.28 13.02
C ARG A 84 5.27 -7.27 14.27
N LEU A 85 4.09 -7.84 14.21
CA LEU A 85 3.20 -7.97 15.37
C LEU A 85 3.82 -8.85 16.46
N ASP A 86 4.48 -9.94 16.07
CA ASP A 86 5.18 -10.84 16.99
C ASP A 86 6.37 -10.15 17.69
N GLU A 87 7.17 -9.37 16.93
CA GLU A 87 8.25 -8.54 17.50
C GLU A 87 7.74 -7.51 18.53
N LEU A 88 6.54 -6.98 18.30
CA LEU A 88 5.90 -6.04 19.21
C LEU A 88 5.21 -6.72 20.39
N GLY A 89 5.12 -8.05 20.39
CA GLY A 89 4.38 -8.82 21.39
C GLY A 89 2.87 -8.56 21.34
N PHE A 90 2.35 -8.16 20.17
CA PHE A 90 0.94 -7.85 20.01
C PHE A 90 0.08 -9.11 20.19
N LYS A 91 -0.95 -8.99 21.02
CA LYS A 91 -1.98 -10.02 21.18
C LYS A 91 -3.35 -9.35 21.11
N PRO A 92 -4.18 -9.72 20.13
CA PRO A 92 -5.54 -9.17 20.05
C PRO A 92 -6.36 -9.60 21.28
N TYR A 93 -7.24 -8.72 21.72
CA TYR A 93 -8.21 -9.09 22.77
C TYR A 93 -9.29 -9.98 22.17
N MET A 94 -9.49 -11.15 22.75
CA MET A 94 -10.55 -12.06 22.31
C MET A 94 -11.90 -11.70 22.93
N ASP A 95 -12.98 -11.98 22.21
CA ASP A 95 -14.33 -11.76 22.70
C ASP A 95 -14.65 -12.79 23.79
N ALA A 96 -15.08 -12.33 24.97
CA ALA A 96 -15.35 -13.21 26.11
C ALA A 96 -16.50 -14.21 25.87
N LYS A 97 -17.44 -13.86 24.98
CA LYS A 97 -18.58 -14.73 24.62
C LYS A 97 -18.31 -15.58 23.38
N ARG A 98 -17.34 -15.21 22.57
CA ARG A 98 -16.93 -15.86 21.31
C ARG A 98 -15.41 -15.91 21.26
N PRO A 99 -14.77 -16.85 21.97
CA PRO A 99 -13.32 -16.88 22.14
C PRO A 99 -12.54 -17.16 20.83
N ASP A 100 -13.22 -17.52 19.76
CA ASP A 100 -12.70 -17.62 18.38
C ASP A 100 -12.68 -16.28 17.62
N GLN A 101 -13.27 -15.23 18.17
CA GLN A 101 -13.39 -13.92 17.54
C GLN A 101 -12.61 -12.85 18.30
N VAL A 102 -12.04 -11.91 17.54
CA VAL A 102 -11.38 -10.73 18.13
C VAL A 102 -12.43 -9.75 18.65
N SER A 103 -12.23 -9.28 19.87
CA SER A 103 -13.08 -8.28 20.51
C SER A 103 -13.11 -6.97 19.74
N ARG A 104 -14.25 -6.30 19.75
CA ARG A 104 -14.39 -4.93 19.21
C ARG A 104 -13.48 -3.91 19.92
N ASN A 105 -13.08 -4.20 21.16
CA ASN A 105 -12.21 -3.35 21.96
C ASN A 105 -10.70 -3.66 21.73
N SER A 106 -10.37 -4.65 20.89
CA SER A 106 -8.98 -4.90 20.53
C SER A 106 -8.42 -3.70 19.77
N PRO A 107 -7.16 -3.31 20.02
CA PRO A 107 -6.49 -2.30 19.20
C PRO A 107 -6.41 -2.71 17.72
N ASN A 108 -6.35 -1.73 16.84
CA ASN A 108 -6.04 -2.00 15.45
C ASN A 108 -4.59 -2.48 15.33
N CYS A 109 -4.35 -3.53 14.57
CA CYS A 109 -3.02 -4.08 14.37
C CYS A 109 -2.39 -3.64 13.04
N THR A 110 -3.19 -3.14 12.12
CA THR A 110 -2.71 -2.61 10.86
C THR A 110 -3.55 -1.43 10.37
N VAL A 111 -2.92 -0.54 9.64
CA VAL A 111 -3.54 0.56 8.92
C VAL A 111 -3.09 0.49 7.47
N GLY A 112 -4.05 0.28 6.57
CA GLY A 112 -3.85 0.37 5.13
C GLY A 112 -4.20 1.76 4.63
N ILE A 113 -3.32 2.36 3.85
CA ILE A 113 -3.48 3.71 3.33
C ILE A 113 -3.26 3.68 1.83
N ILE A 114 -4.14 4.35 1.09
CA ILE A 114 -3.95 4.60 -0.34
C ILE A 114 -3.61 6.07 -0.51
N PHE A 115 -2.43 6.34 -1.00
CA PHE A 115 -2.03 7.67 -1.44
C PHE A 115 -2.25 7.78 -2.94
N SER A 116 -3.01 8.76 -3.36
CA SER A 116 -3.24 9.10 -4.75
C SER A 116 -3.19 10.61 -4.94
N GLY A 117 -3.32 11.07 -6.17
CA GLY A 117 -3.32 12.47 -6.51
C GLY A 117 -4.19 12.74 -7.75
N ASP A 118 -4.06 13.93 -8.29
CA ASP A 118 -4.68 14.27 -9.56
C ASP A 118 -4.18 13.33 -10.65
N HIS A 119 -5.11 12.75 -11.41
CA HIS A 119 -4.83 11.74 -12.44
C HIS A 119 -3.84 12.24 -13.49
N ASP A 120 -4.03 13.45 -14.00
CA ASP A 120 -3.18 13.98 -15.06
C ASP A 120 -1.79 14.35 -14.55
N VAL A 121 -1.72 14.81 -13.29
CA VAL A 121 -0.43 15.12 -12.65
C VAL A 121 0.38 13.85 -12.46
N LEU A 122 -0.22 12.80 -11.86
CA LEU A 122 0.49 11.54 -11.63
C LEU A 122 0.88 10.84 -12.92
N ASN A 123 0.00 10.85 -13.94
CA ASN A 123 0.32 10.31 -15.25
C ASN A 123 1.49 11.06 -15.91
N ARG A 124 1.54 12.39 -15.79
CA ARG A 124 2.65 13.19 -16.31
C ARG A 124 3.95 12.90 -15.57
N LEU A 125 3.90 12.75 -14.25
CA LEU A 125 5.07 12.36 -13.45
C LEU A 125 5.57 10.97 -13.83
N ALA A 126 4.66 10.04 -14.10
CA ALA A 126 5.00 8.65 -14.41
C ALA A 126 5.42 8.44 -15.87
N PHE A 127 4.76 9.08 -16.80
CA PHE A 127 4.90 8.75 -18.22
C PHE A 127 5.41 9.91 -19.09
N GLY A 128 5.44 11.14 -18.56
CA GLY A 128 5.84 12.33 -19.34
C GLY A 128 4.91 12.55 -20.52
N GLU A 129 5.50 12.76 -21.69
CA GLU A 129 4.79 13.00 -22.96
C GLU A 129 4.49 11.70 -23.74
N GLN A 130 4.71 10.53 -23.13
CA GLN A 130 4.39 9.25 -23.78
C GLN A 130 2.87 9.12 -23.95
N LYS A 131 2.44 8.71 -25.15
CA LYS A 131 1.01 8.54 -25.44
C LYS A 131 0.51 7.25 -24.80
N LEU A 132 -0.37 7.39 -23.82
CA LEU A 132 -1.03 6.27 -23.14
C LEU A 132 -2.55 6.50 -23.11
N ASN A 133 -3.27 5.39 -23.25
CA ASN A 133 -4.69 5.33 -22.84
C ASN A 133 -4.79 4.47 -21.59
N THR A 134 -4.70 5.09 -20.42
CA THR A 134 -4.74 4.39 -19.14
C THR A 134 -6.10 3.77 -18.83
N SER A 135 -7.15 4.21 -19.49
CA SER A 135 -8.53 3.69 -19.33
C SER A 135 -8.82 2.48 -20.23
N ASP A 136 -7.92 2.13 -21.16
CA ASP A 136 -8.08 0.95 -22.00
C ASP A 136 -7.29 -0.23 -21.41
N PRO A 137 -7.99 -1.27 -20.89
CA PRO A 137 -7.34 -2.43 -20.32
C PRO A 137 -6.56 -3.26 -21.35
N ASN A 138 -6.87 -3.11 -22.65
CA ASN A 138 -6.28 -3.89 -23.74
C ASN A 138 -5.20 -3.12 -24.53
N ALA A 139 -4.99 -1.84 -24.22
CA ALA A 139 -3.96 -1.06 -24.90
C ALA A 139 -2.55 -1.67 -24.66
N ASP A 140 -1.77 -1.79 -25.72
CA ASP A 140 -0.38 -2.26 -25.60
C ASP A 140 0.54 -1.11 -25.13
N HIS A 141 0.96 -1.21 -23.88
CA HIS A 141 1.91 -0.30 -23.25
C HIS A 141 3.27 -0.98 -22.96
N SER A 142 3.60 -2.05 -23.67
CA SER A 142 4.83 -2.83 -23.45
C SER A 142 6.11 -2.02 -23.62
N ARG A 143 6.07 -0.93 -24.40
CA ARG A 143 7.23 -0.03 -24.66
C ARG A 143 7.28 1.19 -23.74
N VAL A 144 6.25 1.42 -22.94
CA VAL A 144 6.19 2.56 -22.03
C VAL A 144 7.22 2.39 -20.91
N VAL A 145 7.86 3.49 -20.51
CA VAL A 145 8.84 3.51 -19.41
C VAL A 145 8.46 4.58 -18.40
N LEU A 146 8.73 4.31 -17.12
CA LEU A 146 8.52 5.28 -16.07
C LEU A 146 9.56 6.41 -16.14
N GLN A 147 9.12 7.61 -15.84
CA GLN A 147 9.96 8.79 -15.70
C GLN A 147 10.39 8.98 -14.24
N LYS A 148 11.45 9.76 -14.02
CA LYS A 148 11.99 10.05 -12.69
C LYS A 148 10.94 10.64 -11.74
N GLY A 149 10.00 11.46 -12.25
CA GLY A 149 9.02 12.15 -11.44
C GLY A 149 8.15 11.26 -10.56
N ILE A 150 7.77 10.06 -11.04
CA ILE A 150 6.95 9.15 -10.23
C ILE A 150 7.77 8.50 -9.11
N TYR A 151 9.04 8.24 -9.33
CA TYR A 151 9.93 7.72 -8.28
C TYR A 151 10.17 8.76 -7.19
N ASP A 152 10.38 10.02 -7.57
CA ASP A 152 10.54 11.13 -6.62
C ASP A 152 9.27 11.29 -5.75
N TRP A 153 8.08 11.31 -6.39
CA TRP A 153 6.80 11.36 -5.67
C TRP A 153 6.62 10.18 -4.71
N ALA A 154 6.96 8.98 -5.15
CA ALA A 154 6.83 7.79 -4.32
C ALA A 154 7.80 7.82 -3.13
N LEU A 155 9.06 8.25 -3.33
CA LEU A 155 10.04 8.42 -2.26
C LEU A 155 9.58 9.45 -1.22
N ASP A 156 9.06 10.59 -1.66
CA ASP A 156 8.56 11.61 -0.73
C ASP A 156 7.35 11.10 0.07
N THR A 157 6.47 10.33 -0.57
CA THR A 157 5.34 9.68 0.10
C THR A 157 5.81 8.60 1.08
N TYR A 158 6.83 7.81 0.72
CA TYR A 158 7.43 6.82 1.61
C TYR A 158 8.07 7.47 2.84
N ARG A 159 8.85 8.55 2.65
CA ARG A 159 9.44 9.33 3.75
C ARG A 159 8.39 9.88 4.69
N PHE A 160 7.30 10.40 4.14
CA PHE A 160 6.15 10.84 4.95
C PHE A 160 5.57 9.69 5.78
N ALA A 161 5.40 8.50 5.18
CA ALA A 161 4.92 7.32 5.91
C ALA A 161 5.90 6.92 7.04
N CYS A 162 7.20 6.90 6.75
CA CYS A 162 8.23 6.59 7.73
C CYS A 162 8.29 7.62 8.88
N GLU A 163 8.11 8.90 8.57
CA GLU A 163 8.04 9.97 9.59
C GLU A 163 6.84 9.77 10.53
N LYS A 164 5.69 9.34 9.99
CA LYS A 164 4.45 9.18 10.77
C LYS A 164 4.43 7.92 11.62
N TRP A 165 4.91 6.80 11.11
CA TRP A 165 4.75 5.49 11.75
C TRP A 165 6.07 4.84 12.18
N GLY A 166 7.21 5.34 11.73
CA GLY A 166 8.52 4.69 11.84
C GLY A 166 8.74 3.71 10.68
N GLU A 167 9.93 3.70 10.11
CA GLU A 167 10.26 2.87 8.95
C GLU A 167 10.05 1.37 9.24
N GLU A 168 10.37 0.94 10.47
CA GLU A 168 10.18 -0.44 10.92
C GLU A 168 8.71 -0.88 10.97
N ASN A 169 7.78 0.07 10.97
CA ASN A 169 6.34 -0.18 11.01
C ASN A 169 5.68 -0.03 9.64
N VAL A 170 6.40 0.46 8.63
CA VAL A 170 5.95 0.45 7.23
C VAL A 170 6.26 -0.93 6.65
N ILE A 171 5.25 -1.81 6.62
CA ILE A 171 5.41 -3.22 6.25
C ILE A 171 5.38 -3.43 4.75
N GLY A 172 4.68 -2.55 4.02
CA GLY A 172 4.58 -2.56 2.58
C GLY A 172 4.36 -1.16 2.04
N PHE A 173 5.00 -0.87 0.91
CA PHE A 173 4.82 0.36 0.14
C PHE A 173 4.86 0.01 -1.35
N ASP A 174 3.70 -0.23 -1.92
CA ASP A 174 3.52 -0.76 -3.26
C ASP A 174 2.93 0.32 -4.18
N VAL A 175 3.60 0.65 -5.28
CA VAL A 175 3.12 1.64 -6.26
C VAL A 175 2.57 0.93 -7.48
N HIS A 176 1.30 1.20 -7.75
CA HIS A 176 0.56 0.62 -8.87
C HIS A 176 0.51 1.60 -10.03
N CYS A 177 1.15 1.23 -11.13
CA CYS A 177 1.13 1.92 -12.41
C CYS A 177 0.32 1.15 -13.46
N ASP A 178 -0.24 0.01 -13.10
CA ASP A 178 -1.02 -0.90 -13.96
C ASP A 178 -2.52 -0.65 -13.93
N GLU A 179 -3.00 0.26 -13.11
CA GLU A 179 -4.41 0.67 -13.02
C GLU A 179 -4.68 1.97 -13.77
N THR A 180 -5.96 2.32 -13.93
CA THR A 180 -6.36 3.58 -14.57
C THR A 180 -5.71 4.78 -13.89
N SER A 181 -5.72 4.81 -12.56
CA SER A 181 -5.10 5.86 -11.75
C SER A 181 -3.91 5.33 -10.97
N ILE A 182 -2.79 6.04 -11.05
CA ILE A 182 -1.59 5.70 -10.27
C ILE A 182 -1.82 6.00 -8.80
N HIS A 183 -1.39 5.09 -7.94
CA HIS A 183 -1.48 5.26 -6.48
C HIS A 183 -0.46 4.38 -5.76
N ALA A 184 -0.24 4.69 -4.48
CA ALA A 184 0.58 3.87 -3.60
C ALA A 184 -0.29 3.24 -2.51
N HIS A 185 -0.17 1.92 -2.34
CA HIS A 185 -0.68 1.19 -1.19
C HIS A 185 0.38 1.14 -0.11
N VAL A 186 0.07 1.68 1.06
CA VAL A 186 0.95 1.66 2.22
C VAL A 186 0.31 0.86 3.33
N GLN A 187 1.02 -0.15 3.82
CA GLN A 187 0.57 -0.97 4.96
C GLN A 187 1.48 -0.70 6.15
N THR A 188 0.88 -0.30 7.27
CA THR A 188 1.61 0.06 8.47
C THR A 188 1.05 -0.62 9.70
N VAL A 189 1.90 -0.81 10.72
CA VAL A 189 1.48 -1.17 12.08
C VAL A 189 1.44 0.11 12.90
N PRO A 190 0.26 0.53 13.40
CA PRO A 190 0.16 1.70 14.26
C PRO A 190 0.75 1.39 15.63
N VAL A 191 1.83 2.08 15.99
CA VAL A 191 2.50 1.91 17.30
C VAL A 191 2.49 3.23 18.04
N GLU A 192 1.88 3.24 19.24
CA GLU A 192 1.94 4.38 20.13
C GLU A 192 2.82 4.07 21.35
N GLN A 193 3.64 5.05 21.76
CA GLN A 193 4.34 4.97 23.03
C GLN A 193 3.42 5.45 24.16
N VAL A 194 2.84 4.53 24.91
CA VAL A 194 2.02 4.87 26.08
C VAL A 194 2.95 5.30 27.21
N ARG A 195 2.91 6.59 27.57
CA ARG A 195 3.52 7.09 28.81
C ARG A 195 2.67 6.61 30.00
N LYS A 196 3.10 5.60 30.74
CA LYS A 196 2.46 5.24 32.01
C LYS A 196 2.63 6.42 32.99
N ARG A 197 1.51 6.95 33.51
CA ARG A 197 1.56 7.91 34.62
C ARG A 197 2.33 7.29 35.78
N GLY A 198 3.51 7.84 36.09
CA GLY A 198 4.29 7.52 37.28
C GLY A 198 5.37 6.43 37.18
N ARG A 199 5.58 5.76 36.04
CA ARG A 199 6.77 4.92 35.80
C ARG A 199 7.13 4.96 34.32
N ILE A 200 8.40 5.30 34.03
CA ILE A 200 8.96 5.16 32.70
C ILE A 200 9.14 3.65 32.46
N GLY A 201 8.15 3.05 31.84
CA GLY A 201 8.23 1.68 31.34
C GLY A 201 8.15 1.72 29.82
N SER A 202 9.15 1.17 29.16
CA SER A 202 9.17 1.00 27.71
C SER A 202 8.16 -0.08 27.31
N GLY A 203 6.89 0.28 27.26
CA GLY A 203 5.84 -0.57 26.69
C GLY A 203 5.42 0.02 25.35
N LYS A 204 5.74 -0.63 24.25
CA LYS A 204 5.16 -0.33 22.94
C LYS A 204 3.82 -1.06 22.85
N THR A 205 2.75 -0.34 22.58
CA THR A 205 1.41 -0.92 22.35
C THR A 205 0.93 -0.50 20.98
N CYS A 206 0.32 -1.41 20.23
CA CYS A 206 -0.42 -1.05 19.01
C CYS A 206 -1.72 -0.33 19.39
N CYS A 207 -2.00 0.78 18.73
CA CYS A 207 -3.25 1.56 18.88
C CYS A 207 -4.30 1.19 17.86
#